data_b5485d9bc7d3f6a717995f23903d8240
#
_entry.id   b5485d9bc7d3f6a717995f23903d8240
#
_cell.length_a   1.000
_cell.length_b   1.000
_cell.length_c   1.000
_cell.angle_alpha   90.00
_cell.angle_beta   90.00
_cell.angle_gamma   90.00
#
_symmetry.space_group_name_H-M   'P 1'
#
loop_
_entity.id
_entity.type
_entity.pdbx_description
1 polymer ?
#
loop_
_entity_poly.entity_id
_entity_poly.type
_entity_poly.pdbx_seq_one_letter_code
_entity_poly.pdbx_strand_id
1 'polypeptide(L)'
;MVDRELQLPSDDQATRDRKLIEVLDQHQSVGEKYARTGEALIVPDRAPSMGPSADAGLTRDPMPVRELPRPPRSVGRRIVQVALAAVMLGFAYFAVSFWQVWSAGRTDQAGAVDAIVVLGAAQYDGRPSPQLAARLDHSIDLWNQGVAPTLVVTGGNREGDRFTEASASAQYLVDRGVPASVIVQEAAGTTTYESLDGARTLLNGSVETVLIVTDPYHAQRSRLTAAEVGFTAYVSPAPESVVGGNTELRRELGEAAGVAVGRIIGFERLSGLTD
;
A
#
# COMPACT_ATOMS: atom_id res chain seq x y z
N MET A 1 -19.45 24.59 24.56
CA MET A 1 -19.96 23.57 25.47
C MET A 1 -19.95 22.29 24.64
N VAL A 2 -18.87 21.55 24.71
CA VAL A 2 -18.64 20.36 23.91
C VAL A 2 -18.54 19.18 24.86
N ASP A 3 -19.58 18.36 24.88
CA ASP A 3 -19.62 17.12 25.66
C ASP A 3 -18.61 16.13 25.07
N ARG A 4 -17.60 15.79 25.85
CA ARG A 4 -16.72 14.65 25.62
C ARG A 4 -17.41 13.41 26.16
N GLU A 5 -18.02 12.61 25.34
CA GLU A 5 -18.38 11.23 25.69
C GLU A 5 -17.11 10.44 26.00
N LEU A 6 -17.03 9.99 27.26
CA LEU A 6 -16.04 8.99 27.68
C LEU A 6 -16.43 7.64 27.04
N GLN A 7 -15.68 7.20 26.06
CA GLN A 7 -15.76 5.84 25.57
C GLN A 7 -15.28 4.87 26.65
N LEU A 8 -16.18 4.04 27.15
CA LEU A 8 -15.88 2.92 28.03
C LEU A 8 -15.06 1.87 27.26
N PRO A 9 -14.05 1.24 27.89
CA PRO A 9 -13.25 0.20 27.26
C PRO A 9 -14.12 -1.01 26.89
N SER A 10 -13.80 -1.66 25.77
CA SER A 10 -14.52 -2.83 25.26
C SER A 10 -14.51 -3.99 26.28
N ASP A 11 -15.57 -4.78 26.36
CA ASP A 11 -15.76 -5.92 27.29
C ASP A 11 -14.59 -6.93 27.29
N ASP A 12 -13.85 -7.02 26.19
CA ASP A 12 -12.70 -7.92 26.05
C ASP A 12 -11.47 -7.41 26.83
N GLN A 13 -11.29 -6.10 26.97
CA GLN A 13 -10.20 -5.48 27.72
C GLN A 13 -10.45 -5.58 29.24
N ALA A 14 -11.67 -5.37 29.67
CA ALA A 14 -12.06 -5.52 31.08
C ALA A 14 -11.92 -6.97 31.58
N THR A 15 -12.13 -7.96 30.69
CA THR A 15 -11.96 -9.39 30.99
C THR A 15 -10.49 -9.78 31.11
N ARG A 16 -9.61 -9.22 30.31
CA ARG A 16 -8.16 -9.44 30.39
C ARG A 16 -7.56 -8.84 31.67
N ASP A 17 -7.98 -7.64 32.02
CA ASP A 17 -7.50 -6.95 33.22
C ASP A 17 -7.95 -7.67 34.49
N ARG A 18 -9.16 -8.24 34.54
CA ARG A 18 -9.62 -9.10 35.64
C ARG A 18 -8.78 -10.34 35.82
N LYS A 19 -8.46 -11.05 34.73
CA LYS A 19 -7.59 -12.26 34.79
C LYS A 19 -6.19 -11.92 35.25
N LEU A 20 -5.65 -10.76 34.86
CA LEU A 20 -4.32 -10.32 35.27
C LEU A 20 -4.27 -10.02 36.77
N ILE A 21 -5.31 -9.36 37.32
CA ILE A 21 -5.44 -9.05 38.75
C ILE A 21 -5.57 -10.35 39.55
N GLU A 22 -6.36 -11.32 39.08
CA GLU A 22 -6.56 -12.60 39.78
C GLU A 22 -5.26 -13.42 39.86
N VAL A 23 -4.42 -13.41 38.80
CA VAL A 23 -3.11 -14.06 38.80
C VAL A 23 -2.12 -13.38 39.74
N LEU A 24 -2.14 -12.04 39.79
CA LEU A 24 -1.26 -11.29 40.72
C LEU A 24 -1.64 -11.48 42.18
N ASP A 25 -2.93 -11.55 42.48
CA ASP A 25 -3.44 -11.80 43.85
C ASP A 25 -3.09 -13.22 44.34
N GLN A 26 -3.14 -14.20 43.42
CA GLN A 26 -2.74 -15.59 43.71
C GLN A 26 -1.25 -15.73 44.04
N HIS A 27 -0.38 -14.93 43.39
CA HIS A 27 1.05 -14.90 43.71
C HIS A 27 1.36 -14.18 45.01
N GLN A 28 0.62 -13.13 45.38
CA GLN A 28 0.77 -12.46 46.65
C GLN A 28 0.33 -13.34 47.84
N SER A 29 -0.76 -14.09 47.71
CA SER A 29 -1.26 -14.99 48.73
C SER A 29 -0.29 -16.15 49.06
N VAL A 30 0.46 -16.62 48.06
CA VAL A 30 1.51 -17.64 48.22
C VAL A 30 2.70 -17.05 48.98
N GLY A 31 3.13 -15.83 48.68
CA GLY A 31 4.21 -15.14 49.37
C GLY A 31 3.92 -14.87 50.87
N GLU A 32 2.68 -14.45 51.19
CA GLU A 32 2.26 -14.23 52.57
C GLU A 32 2.13 -15.53 53.40
N LYS A 33 1.79 -16.65 52.76
CA LYS A 33 1.69 -17.95 53.43
C LYS A 33 3.07 -18.46 53.86
N TYR A 34 4.12 -18.22 53.11
CA TYR A 34 5.51 -18.54 53.50
C TYR A 34 6.12 -17.58 54.51
N ALA A 35 5.63 -16.35 54.59
CA ALA A 35 6.08 -15.37 55.59
C ALA A 35 5.45 -15.58 56.98
N ARG A 36 4.31 -16.25 57.09
CA ARG A 36 3.60 -16.51 58.36
C ARG A 36 3.96 -17.82 59.04
N THR A 37 4.48 -18.81 58.34
CA THR A 37 5.00 -20.05 58.92
C THR A 37 6.49 -19.88 59.18
N GLY A 38 6.85 -19.06 60.18
CA GLY A 38 8.19 -19.01 60.75
C GLY A 38 8.50 -20.31 61.53
N GLU A 39 8.35 -21.46 60.86
CA GLU A 39 8.87 -22.72 61.41
C GLU A 39 10.36 -22.76 61.12
N ALA A 40 11.12 -22.42 62.12
CA ALA A 40 12.54 -22.67 62.18
C ALA A 40 12.75 -24.17 62.01
N LEU A 41 13.47 -24.57 61.00
CA LEU A 41 13.98 -25.94 60.84
C LEU A 41 14.83 -26.25 62.11
N ILE A 42 14.25 -26.97 63.06
CA ILE A 42 14.98 -27.52 64.18
C ILE A 42 15.87 -28.60 63.59
N VAL A 43 17.15 -28.29 63.44
CA VAL A 43 18.19 -29.31 63.19
C VAL A 43 18.41 -30.04 64.50
N PRO A 44 18.16 -31.36 64.56
CA PRO A 44 18.45 -32.11 65.77
C PRO A 44 19.97 -32.22 65.93
N ASP A 45 20.47 -31.62 67.01
CA ASP A 45 21.85 -31.70 67.48
C ASP A 45 22.08 -33.03 68.20
N ARG A 46 22.29 -34.11 67.43
CA ARG A 46 22.96 -35.33 67.89
C ARG A 46 23.25 -36.24 66.71
N ALA A 47 24.48 -36.22 66.26
CA ALA A 47 25.02 -37.25 65.40
C ALA A 47 25.28 -38.50 66.29
N PRO A 48 24.78 -39.69 65.95
CA PRO A 48 25.23 -40.90 66.59
C PRO A 48 26.67 -41.17 66.14
N SER A 49 27.55 -41.41 67.14
CA SER A 49 28.91 -41.86 66.92
C SER A 49 28.91 -43.24 66.24
N MET A 50 29.19 -43.25 64.94
CA MET A 50 29.45 -44.48 64.21
C MET A 50 30.92 -44.88 64.39
N GLY A 51 31.15 -46.04 64.95
CA GLY A 51 32.45 -46.66 65.05
C GLY A 51 33.08 -46.95 63.65
N PRO A 52 34.36 -47.33 63.58
CA PRO A 52 35.06 -47.48 62.36
C PRO A 52 34.49 -48.67 61.52
N SER A 53 33.77 -48.36 60.49
CA SER A 53 33.26 -49.34 59.55
C SER A 53 34.11 -49.31 58.29
N ALA A 54 34.56 -50.51 57.94
CA ALA A 54 35.40 -50.86 56.82
C ALA A 54 35.19 -50.06 55.57
N ASP A 55 36.29 -49.60 55.06
CA ASP A 55 36.53 -49.00 53.74
C ASP A 55 36.11 -49.95 52.64
N ALA A 56 34.88 -49.85 52.17
CA ALA A 56 34.44 -50.42 50.91
C ALA A 56 34.42 -49.28 49.90
N GLY A 57 35.54 -49.18 49.16
CA GLY A 57 35.72 -48.19 48.10
C GLY A 57 34.66 -48.27 47.00
N LEU A 58 33.53 -47.63 47.29
CA LEU A 58 32.56 -47.29 46.24
C LEU A 58 32.89 -45.90 45.71
N THR A 59 33.89 -45.83 44.83
CA THR A 59 34.05 -44.70 43.97
C THR A 59 32.76 -44.60 43.12
N ARG A 60 31.81 -43.77 43.53
CA ARG A 60 30.71 -43.37 42.65
C ARG A 60 31.34 -42.50 41.56
N ASP A 61 31.52 -43.12 40.41
CA ASP A 61 31.81 -42.37 39.22
C ASP A 61 30.73 -41.32 39.06
N PRO A 62 31.08 -40.02 38.87
CA PRO A 62 30.08 -38.97 38.61
C PRO A 62 29.34 -39.38 37.35
N MET A 63 28.00 -39.54 37.47
CA MET A 63 27.15 -39.79 36.30
C MET A 63 27.49 -38.80 35.21
N PRO A 64 27.72 -39.25 33.97
CA PRO A 64 28.01 -38.31 32.91
C PRO A 64 26.82 -37.35 32.74
N VAL A 65 27.03 -36.09 33.02
CA VAL A 65 26.08 -35.02 32.71
C VAL A 65 25.89 -35.03 31.21
N ARG A 66 24.74 -35.56 30.76
CA ARG A 66 24.37 -35.58 29.35
C ARG A 66 24.21 -34.14 28.93
N GLU A 67 25.26 -33.52 28.39
CA GLU A 67 25.14 -32.21 27.78
C GLU A 67 24.09 -32.26 26.66
N LEU A 68 22.99 -31.54 26.85
CA LEU A 68 21.99 -31.33 25.80
C LEU A 68 22.71 -30.75 24.57
N PRO A 69 22.49 -31.31 23.39
CA PRO A 69 23.13 -30.80 22.19
C PRO A 69 22.75 -29.32 22.03
N ARG A 70 23.74 -28.44 22.04
CA ARG A 70 23.55 -27.01 21.79
C ARG A 70 22.95 -26.86 20.40
N PRO A 71 21.85 -26.11 20.23
CA PRO A 71 21.24 -25.94 18.91
C PRO A 71 22.31 -25.39 17.94
N PRO A 72 22.38 -25.92 16.74
CA PRO A 72 23.41 -25.54 15.79
C PRO A 72 23.34 -24.05 15.52
N ARG A 73 24.33 -23.29 15.93
CA ARG A 73 24.46 -21.83 15.73
C ARG A 73 24.27 -21.38 14.28
N SER A 74 24.32 -22.33 13.34
CA SER A 74 24.15 -22.09 11.90
C SER A 74 22.71 -21.75 11.47
N VAL A 75 21.67 -22.23 12.16
CA VAL A 75 20.26 -22.04 11.76
C VAL A 75 19.82 -20.57 11.97
N GLY A 76 20.11 -20.01 13.14
CA GLY A 76 19.79 -18.61 13.41
C GLY A 76 20.48 -17.63 12.43
N ARG A 77 21.76 -17.88 12.12
CA ARG A 77 22.49 -17.06 11.14
C ARG A 77 21.90 -17.18 9.73
N ARG A 78 21.48 -18.38 9.32
CA ARG A 78 20.81 -18.57 8.00
C ARG A 78 19.47 -17.85 7.94
N ILE A 79 18.66 -17.90 9.00
CA ILE A 79 17.38 -17.19 9.08
C ILE A 79 17.61 -15.68 8.92
N VAL A 80 18.57 -15.11 9.65
CA VAL A 80 18.92 -13.70 9.54
C VAL A 80 19.40 -13.35 8.12
N GLN A 81 20.23 -14.19 7.50
CA GLN A 81 20.71 -13.96 6.13
C GLN A 81 19.57 -14.00 5.12
N VAL A 82 18.62 -14.96 5.23
CA VAL A 82 17.44 -15.05 4.37
C VAL A 82 16.53 -13.84 4.57
N ALA A 83 16.28 -13.43 5.82
CA ALA A 83 15.49 -12.25 6.12
C ALA A 83 16.11 -10.98 5.54
N LEU A 84 17.44 -10.80 5.70
CA LEU A 84 18.16 -9.66 5.13
C LEU A 84 18.10 -9.67 3.60
N ALA A 85 18.28 -10.83 2.97
CA ALA A 85 18.16 -10.98 1.51
C ALA A 85 16.75 -10.64 1.03
N ALA A 86 15.70 -11.07 1.73
CA ALA A 86 14.31 -10.74 1.40
C ALA A 86 14.03 -9.23 1.50
N VAL A 87 14.53 -8.57 2.56
CA VAL A 87 14.42 -7.11 2.72
C VAL A 87 15.15 -6.37 1.60
N MET A 88 16.36 -6.80 1.27
CA MET A 88 17.15 -6.21 0.16
C MET A 88 16.44 -6.39 -1.19
N LEU A 89 15.86 -7.56 -1.44
CA LEU A 89 15.10 -7.83 -2.66
C LEU A 89 13.83 -6.96 -2.73
N GLY A 90 13.10 -6.83 -1.63
CA GLY A 90 11.94 -5.94 -1.52
C GLY A 90 12.30 -4.47 -1.79
N PHE A 91 13.41 -4.01 -1.21
CA PHE A 91 13.92 -2.67 -1.46
C PHE A 91 14.33 -2.46 -2.93
N ALA A 92 15.05 -3.42 -3.52
CA ALA A 92 15.44 -3.36 -4.93
C ALA A 92 14.19 -3.34 -5.85
N TYR A 93 13.18 -4.16 -5.57
CA TYR A 93 11.91 -4.16 -6.31
C TYR A 93 11.19 -2.82 -6.22
N PHE A 94 11.11 -2.23 -5.03
CA PHE A 94 10.54 -0.90 -4.85
C PHE A 94 11.34 0.19 -5.58
N ALA A 95 12.67 0.14 -5.50
CA ALA A 95 13.55 1.09 -6.19
C ALA A 95 13.38 1.04 -7.73
N VAL A 96 13.21 -0.17 -8.29
CA VAL A 96 12.89 -0.35 -9.71
C VAL A 96 11.51 0.25 -10.03
N SER A 97 10.49 0.01 -9.20
CA SER A 97 9.16 0.59 -9.38
C SER A 97 9.18 2.11 -9.32
N PHE A 98 9.92 2.69 -8.38
CA PHE A 98 10.11 4.14 -8.27
C PHE A 98 10.80 4.72 -9.51
N TRP A 99 11.91 4.10 -9.96
CA TRP A 99 12.61 4.54 -11.16
C TRP A 99 11.70 4.51 -12.40
N GLN A 100 10.84 3.51 -12.53
CA GLN A 100 9.89 3.41 -13.63
C GLN A 100 8.83 4.50 -13.59
N VAL A 101 8.28 4.83 -12.39
CA VAL A 101 7.35 5.95 -12.20
C VAL A 101 8.03 7.26 -12.58
N TRP A 102 9.21 7.50 -12.03
CA TRP A 102 10.00 8.70 -12.30
C TRP A 102 10.35 8.84 -13.79
N SER A 103 10.76 7.76 -14.44
CA SER A 103 11.13 7.75 -15.86
C SER A 103 9.90 7.96 -16.76
N ALA A 104 8.78 7.27 -16.48
CA ALA A 104 7.55 7.41 -17.27
C ALA A 104 6.99 8.82 -17.21
N GLY A 105 7.09 9.49 -16.05
CA GLY A 105 6.66 10.88 -15.91
C GLY A 105 7.49 11.90 -16.69
N ARG A 106 8.67 11.50 -17.17
CA ARG A 106 9.61 12.36 -17.92
C ARG A 106 9.81 11.94 -19.36
N THR A 107 9.06 10.93 -19.79
CA THR A 107 9.14 10.41 -21.15
C THR A 107 7.83 10.69 -21.86
N ASP A 108 7.88 11.49 -22.90
CA ASP A 108 6.77 11.66 -23.84
C ASP A 108 6.84 10.56 -24.90
N GLN A 109 5.76 9.78 -25.02
CA GLN A 109 5.61 8.71 -25.98
C GLN A 109 4.60 9.08 -27.07
N ALA A 110 4.36 10.39 -27.29
CA ALA A 110 3.43 10.84 -28.32
C ALA A 110 3.81 10.28 -29.69
N GLY A 111 2.84 9.65 -30.33
CA GLY A 111 2.93 9.02 -31.65
C GLY A 111 1.53 8.73 -32.14
N ALA A 112 1.38 8.33 -33.41
CA ALA A 112 0.07 8.01 -33.97
C ALA A 112 -0.59 6.84 -33.21
N VAL A 113 -1.78 7.07 -32.66
CA VAL A 113 -2.62 6.12 -31.91
C VAL A 113 -4.08 6.25 -32.33
N ASP A 114 -4.93 5.31 -31.89
CA ASP A 114 -6.35 5.34 -32.22
C ASP A 114 -7.14 6.36 -31.40
N ALA A 115 -6.74 6.59 -30.13
CA ALA A 115 -7.38 7.58 -29.27
C ALA A 115 -6.39 8.19 -28.25
N ILE A 116 -6.62 9.45 -27.90
CA ILE A 116 -6.04 10.09 -26.72
C ILE A 116 -7.02 9.95 -25.57
N VAL A 117 -6.60 9.40 -24.42
CA VAL A 117 -7.41 9.27 -23.21
C VAL A 117 -6.90 10.23 -22.14
N VAL A 118 -7.69 11.23 -21.81
CA VAL A 118 -7.40 12.21 -20.78
C VAL A 118 -8.02 11.75 -19.46
N LEU A 119 -7.18 11.46 -18.47
CA LEU A 119 -7.67 11.06 -17.16
C LEU A 119 -8.17 12.26 -16.36
N GLY A 120 -9.29 12.07 -15.66
CA GLY A 120 -9.88 13.04 -14.75
C GLY A 120 -8.94 13.41 -13.58
N ALA A 121 -9.19 14.53 -12.95
CA ALA A 121 -8.47 14.97 -11.75
C ALA A 121 -9.40 15.63 -10.73
N ALA A 122 -10.01 16.76 -11.06
CA ALA A 122 -11.06 17.41 -10.30
C ALA A 122 -11.76 18.47 -11.17
N GLN A 123 -13.00 18.77 -10.83
CA GLN A 123 -13.75 19.89 -11.41
C GLN A 123 -14.41 20.71 -10.29
N TYR A 124 -14.71 21.97 -10.55
CA TYR A 124 -15.36 22.91 -9.64
C TYR A 124 -16.56 23.53 -10.36
N ASP A 125 -17.75 22.97 -10.12
CA ASP A 125 -19.02 23.42 -10.69
C ASP A 125 -18.99 23.58 -12.24
N GLY A 126 -18.51 22.53 -12.93
CA GLY A 126 -18.38 22.47 -14.39
C GLY A 126 -17.11 23.13 -14.96
N ARG A 127 -16.19 23.57 -14.13
CA ARG A 127 -14.87 24.09 -14.53
C ARG A 127 -13.77 23.10 -14.15
N PRO A 128 -12.91 22.70 -15.07
CA PRO A 128 -11.75 21.88 -14.74
C PRO A 128 -10.86 22.58 -13.69
N SER A 129 -10.34 21.81 -12.74
CA SER A 129 -9.29 22.28 -11.86
C SER A 129 -8.05 22.66 -12.66
N PRO A 130 -7.11 23.46 -12.12
CA PRO A 130 -5.87 23.79 -12.82
C PRO A 130 -5.08 22.54 -13.28
N GLN A 131 -5.14 21.47 -12.50
CA GLN A 131 -4.50 20.21 -12.82
C GLN A 131 -5.19 19.51 -14.02
N LEU A 132 -6.53 19.47 -14.04
CA LEU A 132 -7.28 18.91 -15.15
C LEU A 132 -7.14 19.78 -16.41
N ALA A 133 -7.14 21.12 -16.27
CA ALA A 133 -6.94 22.04 -17.37
C ALA A 133 -5.59 21.83 -18.07
N ALA A 134 -4.51 21.65 -17.32
CA ALA A 134 -3.19 21.36 -17.89
C ALA A 134 -3.17 20.08 -18.74
N ARG A 135 -3.88 19.00 -18.30
CA ARG A 135 -4.04 17.78 -19.10
C ARG A 135 -4.84 18.02 -20.37
N LEU A 136 -5.92 18.79 -20.26
CA LEU A 136 -6.78 19.11 -21.41
C LEU A 136 -6.05 20.00 -22.43
N ASP A 137 -5.32 21.02 -21.99
CA ASP A 137 -4.53 21.87 -22.88
C ASP A 137 -3.48 21.04 -23.63
N HIS A 138 -2.77 20.17 -22.93
CA HIS A 138 -1.82 19.24 -23.56
C HIS A 138 -2.51 18.29 -24.56
N SER A 139 -3.71 17.80 -24.24
CA SER A 139 -4.46 16.94 -25.17
C SER A 139 -4.93 17.67 -26.44
N ILE A 140 -5.25 18.97 -26.34
CA ILE A 140 -5.56 19.82 -27.50
C ILE A 140 -4.34 19.94 -28.43
N ASP A 141 -3.15 20.16 -27.85
CA ASP A 141 -1.91 20.25 -28.60
C ASP A 141 -1.61 18.93 -29.35
N LEU A 142 -1.79 17.81 -28.70
CA LEU A 142 -1.61 16.47 -29.31
C LEU A 142 -2.64 16.21 -30.41
N TRP A 143 -3.91 16.58 -30.19
CA TRP A 143 -4.95 16.47 -31.19
C TRP A 143 -4.69 17.33 -32.40
N ASN A 144 -4.27 18.59 -32.21
CA ASN A 144 -3.88 19.50 -33.29
C ASN A 144 -2.68 18.99 -34.10
N GLN A 145 -1.79 18.24 -33.49
CA GLN A 145 -0.68 17.54 -34.17
C GLN A 145 -1.13 16.30 -34.93
N GLY A 146 -2.41 15.89 -34.82
CA GLY A 146 -2.94 14.73 -35.50
C GLY A 146 -2.53 13.39 -34.87
N VAL A 147 -2.19 13.37 -33.60
CA VAL A 147 -1.77 12.16 -32.86
C VAL A 147 -2.88 11.11 -32.83
N ALA A 148 -4.13 11.53 -32.69
CA ALA A 148 -5.30 10.64 -32.74
C ALA A 148 -6.55 11.33 -33.29
N PRO A 149 -7.45 10.56 -33.93
CA PRO A 149 -8.74 11.08 -34.41
C PRO A 149 -9.78 11.27 -33.30
N THR A 150 -9.61 10.64 -32.15
CA THR A 150 -10.58 10.60 -31.06
C THR A 150 -9.94 11.06 -29.75
N LEU A 151 -10.68 11.89 -29.00
CA LEU A 151 -10.37 12.28 -27.63
C LEU A 151 -11.37 11.64 -26.68
N VAL A 152 -10.87 10.91 -25.68
CA VAL A 152 -11.69 10.33 -24.60
C VAL A 152 -11.38 11.11 -23.32
N VAL A 153 -12.40 11.68 -22.70
CA VAL A 153 -12.28 12.34 -21.41
C VAL A 153 -12.99 11.50 -20.36
N THR A 154 -12.31 11.28 -19.23
CA THR A 154 -12.80 10.37 -18.19
C THR A 154 -13.01 11.07 -16.85
N GLY A 155 -13.82 10.47 -16.02
CA GLY A 155 -14.05 10.84 -14.64
C GLY A 155 -15.49 11.17 -14.32
N GLY A 156 -15.98 10.54 -13.26
CA GLY A 156 -17.31 10.71 -12.70
C GLY A 156 -17.45 12.03 -11.92
N ASN A 157 -18.35 12.02 -10.95
CA ASN A 157 -18.60 13.14 -10.04
C ASN A 157 -18.62 12.64 -8.59
N ARG A 158 -18.44 13.55 -7.65
CA ARG A 158 -18.71 13.30 -6.24
C ARG A 158 -20.19 13.46 -5.92
N GLU A 159 -20.64 12.83 -4.86
CA GLU A 159 -22.01 13.00 -4.40
C GLU A 159 -22.34 14.49 -4.18
N GLY A 160 -23.41 14.95 -4.79
CA GLY A 160 -23.85 16.37 -4.77
C GLY A 160 -23.29 17.24 -5.88
N ASP A 161 -22.32 16.78 -6.67
CA ASP A 161 -21.84 17.53 -7.83
C ASP A 161 -22.84 17.48 -8.98
N ARG A 162 -23.04 18.65 -9.64
CA ARG A 162 -23.89 18.76 -10.82
C ARG A 162 -23.24 18.32 -12.11
N PHE A 163 -21.92 18.31 -12.13
CA PHE A 163 -21.10 18.02 -13.32
C PHE A 163 -20.14 16.87 -13.00
N THR A 164 -19.89 16.04 -13.99
CA THR A 164 -18.79 15.07 -13.94
C THR A 164 -17.50 15.70 -14.43
N GLU A 165 -16.36 15.13 -14.07
CA GLU A 165 -15.06 15.56 -14.63
C GLU A 165 -15.05 15.42 -16.15
N ALA A 166 -15.63 14.33 -16.68
CA ALA A 166 -15.76 14.10 -18.11
C ALA A 166 -16.59 15.19 -18.80
N SER A 167 -17.75 15.58 -18.22
CA SER A 167 -18.59 16.62 -18.82
C SER A 167 -17.94 18.00 -18.80
N ALA A 168 -17.27 18.36 -17.69
CA ALA A 168 -16.50 19.60 -17.58
C ALA A 168 -15.33 19.63 -18.59
N SER A 169 -14.65 18.49 -18.77
CA SER A 169 -13.57 18.34 -19.74
C SER A 169 -14.06 18.46 -21.16
N ALA A 170 -15.16 17.81 -21.53
CA ALA A 170 -15.73 17.90 -22.87
C ALA A 170 -16.12 19.33 -23.21
N GLN A 171 -16.80 20.04 -22.31
CA GLN A 171 -17.15 21.45 -22.50
C GLN A 171 -15.89 22.31 -22.71
N TYR A 172 -14.87 22.11 -21.89
CA TYR A 172 -13.60 22.82 -21.98
C TYR A 172 -12.92 22.63 -23.35
N LEU A 173 -12.92 21.41 -23.90
CA LEU A 173 -12.37 21.09 -25.20
C LEU A 173 -13.18 21.77 -26.32
N VAL A 174 -14.51 21.70 -26.24
CA VAL A 174 -15.40 22.34 -27.25
C VAL A 174 -15.20 23.85 -27.26
N ASP A 175 -15.12 24.50 -26.09
CA ASP A 175 -14.88 25.95 -25.98
C ASP A 175 -13.55 26.39 -26.60
N ARG A 176 -12.60 25.44 -26.79
CA ARG A 176 -11.29 25.65 -27.40
C ARG A 176 -11.19 25.14 -28.83
N GLY A 177 -12.32 24.82 -29.44
CA GLY A 177 -12.43 24.51 -30.86
C GLY A 177 -12.29 23.02 -31.23
N VAL A 178 -12.23 22.12 -30.26
CA VAL A 178 -12.29 20.67 -30.56
C VAL A 178 -13.73 20.30 -30.92
N PRO A 179 -14.00 19.69 -32.08
CA PRO A 179 -15.35 19.29 -32.45
C PRO A 179 -15.95 18.28 -31.45
N ALA A 180 -17.18 18.52 -31.01
CA ALA A 180 -17.85 17.58 -30.09
C ALA A 180 -17.96 16.15 -30.64
N SER A 181 -17.98 15.99 -31.97
CA SER A 181 -18.08 14.69 -32.64
C SER A 181 -16.86 13.79 -32.46
N VAL A 182 -15.70 14.31 -32.05
CA VAL A 182 -14.49 13.55 -31.81
C VAL A 182 -14.26 13.27 -30.32
N ILE A 183 -15.14 13.80 -29.44
CA ILE A 183 -15.02 13.67 -27.99
C ILE A 183 -15.93 12.58 -27.48
N VAL A 184 -15.36 11.59 -26.82
CA VAL A 184 -16.07 10.52 -26.10
C VAL A 184 -15.97 10.81 -24.61
N GLN A 185 -17.10 10.75 -23.89
CA GLN A 185 -17.16 11.01 -22.45
C GLN A 185 -17.38 9.72 -21.68
N GLU A 186 -16.44 9.34 -20.86
CA GLU A 186 -16.61 8.32 -19.82
C GLU A 186 -16.87 9.04 -18.49
N ALA A 187 -18.11 8.98 -17.99
CA ALA A 187 -18.60 9.81 -16.89
C ALA A 187 -19.04 8.97 -15.66
N ALA A 188 -18.74 7.68 -15.64
CA ALA A 188 -19.19 6.77 -14.58
C ALA A 188 -18.03 6.37 -13.63
N GLY A 189 -16.81 6.25 -14.15
CA GLY A 189 -15.66 5.78 -13.39
C GLY A 189 -15.27 6.74 -12.28
N THR A 190 -15.10 6.20 -11.08
CA THR A 190 -14.63 6.93 -9.89
C THR A 190 -13.15 6.66 -9.61
N THR A 191 -12.64 5.54 -10.11
CA THR A 191 -11.23 5.13 -10.01
C THR A 191 -10.55 5.13 -11.37
N THR A 192 -9.22 5.09 -11.38
CA THR A 192 -8.45 4.98 -12.63
C THR A 192 -8.80 3.71 -13.42
N TYR A 193 -9.00 2.58 -12.72
CA TYR A 193 -9.37 1.33 -13.36
C TYR A 193 -10.75 1.42 -14.01
N GLU A 194 -11.76 1.86 -13.26
CA GLU A 194 -13.14 2.00 -13.77
C GLU A 194 -13.22 2.96 -14.95
N SER A 195 -12.52 4.10 -14.88
CA SER A 195 -12.47 5.07 -15.98
C SER A 195 -11.86 4.50 -17.24
N LEU A 196 -10.80 3.69 -17.13
CA LEU A 196 -10.17 3.08 -18.30
C LEU A 196 -10.99 1.90 -18.84
N ASP A 197 -11.61 1.10 -17.97
CA ASP A 197 -12.51 0.01 -18.36
C ASP A 197 -13.79 0.54 -19.01
N GLY A 198 -14.36 1.61 -18.44
CA GLY A 198 -15.48 2.34 -19.04
C GLY A 198 -15.14 2.91 -20.42
N ALA A 199 -13.97 3.55 -20.56
CA ALA A 199 -13.47 4.03 -21.84
C ALA A 199 -13.33 2.89 -22.86
N ARG A 200 -12.77 1.74 -22.44
CA ARG A 200 -12.65 0.55 -23.30
C ARG A 200 -14.01 0.06 -23.78
N THR A 201 -14.98 0.03 -22.87
CA THR A 201 -16.37 -0.38 -23.19
C THR A 201 -17.02 0.58 -24.17
N LEU A 202 -16.92 1.89 -23.98
CA LEU A 202 -17.49 2.91 -24.85
C LEU A 202 -16.89 2.90 -26.27
N LEU A 203 -15.61 2.56 -26.39
CA LEU A 203 -14.91 2.46 -27.66
C LEU A 203 -15.19 1.14 -28.40
N ASN A 204 -15.99 0.23 -27.83
CA ASN A 204 -16.51 -1.00 -28.45
C ASN A 204 -15.45 -1.87 -29.14
N GLY A 205 -14.22 -1.90 -28.61
CA GLY A 205 -13.11 -2.67 -29.19
C GLY A 205 -12.58 -2.15 -30.52
N SER A 206 -13.05 -0.99 -31.02
CA SER A 206 -12.57 -0.36 -32.25
C SER A 206 -11.22 0.36 -32.07
N VAL A 207 -10.77 0.54 -30.84
CA VAL A 207 -9.53 1.20 -30.43
C VAL A 207 -8.63 0.19 -29.74
N GLU A 208 -7.43 -0.01 -30.24
CA GLU A 208 -6.42 -0.89 -29.66
C GLU A 208 -5.31 -0.10 -28.99
N THR A 209 -4.89 1.00 -29.60
CA THR A 209 -3.77 1.82 -29.14
C THR A 209 -4.28 3.14 -28.54
N VAL A 210 -3.79 3.47 -27.35
CA VAL A 210 -4.17 4.72 -26.67
C VAL A 210 -2.96 5.47 -26.15
N LEU A 211 -3.04 6.80 -26.23
CA LEU A 211 -2.12 7.72 -25.55
C LEU A 211 -2.79 8.29 -24.32
N ILE A 212 -2.29 7.93 -23.15
CA ILE A 212 -2.81 8.41 -21.85
C ILE A 212 -2.21 9.78 -21.54
N VAL A 213 -3.05 10.77 -21.34
CA VAL A 213 -2.67 12.10 -20.84
C VAL A 213 -3.04 12.23 -19.37
N THR A 214 -2.04 12.42 -18.54
CA THR A 214 -2.18 12.53 -17.08
C THR A 214 -0.99 13.30 -16.50
N ASP A 215 -0.92 13.42 -15.14
CA ASP A 215 0.26 14.04 -14.51
C ASP A 215 1.48 13.13 -14.58
N PRO A 216 2.70 13.71 -14.53
CA PRO A 216 3.96 12.97 -14.59
C PRO A 216 4.04 11.82 -13.58
N TYR A 217 3.75 12.08 -12.29
CA TYR A 217 3.82 11.06 -11.24
C TYR A 217 2.84 9.89 -11.46
N HIS A 218 1.70 10.13 -12.15
CA HIS A 218 0.64 9.14 -12.36
C HIS A 218 0.80 8.32 -13.65
N ALA A 219 1.68 8.74 -14.57
CA ALA A 219 1.82 8.19 -15.91
C ALA A 219 2.05 6.68 -15.94
N GLN A 220 2.96 6.17 -15.12
CA GLN A 220 3.30 4.73 -15.10
C GLN A 220 2.14 3.86 -14.64
N ARG A 221 1.45 4.25 -13.54
CA ARG A 221 0.31 3.46 -13.05
C ARG A 221 -0.83 3.47 -14.05
N SER A 222 -1.15 4.63 -14.62
CA SER A 222 -2.19 4.76 -15.63
C SER A 222 -1.92 3.88 -16.86
N ARG A 223 -0.68 3.85 -17.36
CA ARG A 223 -0.27 3.00 -18.48
C ARG A 223 -0.45 1.51 -18.16
N LEU A 224 -0.04 1.08 -16.98
CA LEU A 224 -0.17 -0.32 -16.56
C LEU A 224 -1.63 -0.72 -16.35
N THR A 225 -2.45 0.16 -15.78
CA THR A 225 -3.90 -0.07 -15.64
C THR A 225 -4.57 -0.15 -17.01
N ALA A 226 -4.21 0.73 -17.96
CA ALA A 226 -4.74 0.67 -19.32
C ALA A 226 -4.36 -0.64 -20.04
N ALA A 227 -3.14 -1.14 -19.80
CA ALA A 227 -2.71 -2.43 -20.33
C ALA A 227 -3.49 -3.60 -19.70
N GLU A 228 -3.84 -3.53 -18.40
CA GLU A 228 -4.64 -4.55 -17.73
C GLU A 228 -6.07 -4.62 -18.28
N VAL A 229 -6.68 -3.48 -18.61
CA VAL A 229 -8.00 -3.46 -19.25
C VAL A 229 -7.95 -3.78 -20.76
N GLY A 230 -6.78 -4.05 -21.31
CA GLY A 230 -6.59 -4.58 -22.67
C GLY A 230 -6.26 -3.55 -23.74
N PHE A 231 -5.78 -2.35 -23.40
CA PHE A 231 -5.22 -1.41 -24.37
C PHE A 231 -3.71 -1.64 -24.56
N THR A 232 -3.21 -1.35 -25.76
CA THR A 232 -1.80 -1.05 -25.97
C THR A 232 -1.58 0.43 -25.62
N ALA A 233 -1.04 0.71 -24.44
CA ALA A 233 -1.03 2.05 -23.86
C ALA A 233 0.36 2.70 -23.89
N TYR A 234 0.37 3.93 -24.34
CA TYR A 234 1.48 4.88 -24.30
C TYR A 234 1.12 6.04 -23.34
N VAL A 235 2.11 6.84 -22.93
CA VAL A 235 1.88 7.99 -22.05
C VAL A 235 2.49 9.26 -22.64
N SER A 236 1.77 10.35 -22.48
CA SER A 236 2.25 11.71 -22.71
C SER A 236 1.85 12.55 -21.49
N PRO A 237 2.76 12.68 -20.50
CA PRO A 237 2.48 13.43 -19.28
C PRO A 237 2.31 14.91 -19.58
N ALA A 238 1.31 15.56 -18.94
CA ALA A 238 1.09 17.00 -19.10
C ALA A 238 2.31 17.79 -18.58
N PRO A 239 2.99 18.56 -19.44
CA PRO A 239 4.25 19.23 -19.08
C PRO A 239 4.05 20.36 -18.06
N GLU A 240 2.88 20.98 -18.05
CA GLU A 240 2.51 22.09 -17.14
C GLU A 240 1.76 21.58 -15.89
N SER A 241 2.14 20.41 -15.38
CA SER A 241 1.55 19.94 -14.13
C SER A 241 1.78 20.94 -13.00
N VAL A 242 0.69 21.33 -12.34
CA VAL A 242 0.73 22.28 -11.20
C VAL A 242 1.31 21.67 -9.92
N VAL A 243 1.68 20.38 -9.98
CA VAL A 243 2.26 19.64 -8.86
C VAL A 243 3.76 19.55 -9.06
N GLY A 244 4.52 20.12 -8.12
CA GLY A 244 5.99 20.11 -8.19
C GLY A 244 6.66 20.01 -6.82
N GLY A 245 7.98 19.87 -6.84
CA GLY A 245 8.83 19.84 -5.66
C GLY A 245 8.56 18.68 -4.71
N ASN A 246 8.52 18.94 -3.40
CA ASN A 246 8.33 17.89 -2.38
C ASN A 246 6.97 17.19 -2.49
N THR A 247 5.96 17.86 -3.04
CA THR A 247 4.63 17.28 -3.25
C THR A 247 4.68 16.25 -4.38
N GLU A 248 5.38 16.57 -5.46
CA GLU A 248 5.60 15.65 -6.58
C GLU A 248 6.33 14.39 -6.11
N LEU A 249 7.45 14.53 -5.38
CA LEU A 249 8.21 13.39 -4.86
C LEU A 249 7.34 12.49 -3.96
N ARG A 250 6.51 13.07 -3.09
CA ARG A 250 5.59 12.28 -2.25
C ARG A 250 4.58 11.50 -3.08
N ARG A 251 4.06 12.10 -4.13
CA ARG A 251 3.14 11.43 -5.06
C ARG A 251 3.86 10.35 -5.86
N GLU A 252 5.07 10.62 -6.37
CA GLU A 252 5.89 9.61 -7.05
C GLU A 252 6.17 8.38 -6.16
N LEU A 253 6.48 8.60 -4.87
CA LEU A 253 6.65 7.50 -3.91
C LEU A 253 5.36 6.70 -3.67
N GLY A 254 4.22 7.39 -3.55
CA GLY A 254 2.91 6.75 -3.44
C GLY A 254 2.55 5.93 -4.67
N GLU A 255 2.79 6.50 -5.87
CA GLU A 255 2.57 5.81 -7.14
C GLU A 255 3.51 4.61 -7.32
N ALA A 256 4.77 4.72 -6.87
CA ALA A 256 5.71 3.60 -6.89
C ALA A 256 5.24 2.44 -6.01
N ALA A 257 4.66 2.74 -4.84
CA ALA A 257 4.03 1.73 -3.98
C ALA A 257 2.79 1.13 -4.67
N GLY A 258 1.93 1.97 -5.26
CA GLY A 258 0.77 1.53 -6.04
C GLY A 258 1.17 0.63 -7.22
N VAL A 259 2.22 0.98 -7.96
CA VAL A 259 2.75 0.15 -9.07
C VAL A 259 3.32 -1.16 -8.54
N ALA A 260 4.07 -1.13 -7.45
CA ALA A 260 4.66 -2.34 -6.86
C ALA A 260 3.60 -3.32 -6.39
N VAL A 261 2.56 -2.84 -5.72
CA VAL A 261 1.44 -3.66 -5.23
C VAL A 261 0.53 -4.09 -6.38
N GLY A 262 0.14 -3.16 -7.27
CA GLY A 262 -0.76 -3.44 -8.38
C GLY A 262 -0.25 -4.54 -9.32
N ARG A 263 1.06 -4.64 -9.53
CA ARG A 263 1.66 -5.75 -10.31
C ARG A 263 1.54 -7.11 -9.66
N ILE A 264 1.37 -7.16 -8.34
CA ILE A 264 1.24 -8.43 -7.60
C ILE A 264 -0.22 -8.86 -7.50
N ILE A 265 -1.12 -7.91 -7.19
CA ILE A 265 -2.53 -8.23 -6.91
C ILE A 265 -3.50 -7.86 -8.05
N GLY A 266 -3.05 -7.11 -9.07
CA GLY A 266 -3.86 -6.50 -10.12
C GLY A 266 -4.28 -5.06 -9.78
N PHE A 267 -4.41 -4.22 -10.82
CA PHE A 267 -4.81 -2.81 -10.63
C PHE A 267 -6.31 -2.66 -10.35
N GLU A 268 -7.14 -3.58 -10.83
CA GLU A 268 -8.54 -3.69 -10.45
C GLU A 268 -8.72 -3.82 -8.93
N ARG A 269 -8.02 -4.79 -8.33
CA ARG A 269 -8.09 -5.00 -6.87
C ARG A 269 -7.47 -3.87 -6.08
N LEU A 270 -6.40 -3.28 -6.61
CA LEU A 270 -5.74 -2.14 -5.97
C LEU A 270 -6.70 -0.96 -5.86
N SER A 271 -7.45 -0.62 -6.93
CA SER A 271 -8.42 0.48 -6.88
C SER A 271 -9.50 0.26 -5.83
N GLY A 272 -10.02 -0.96 -5.68
CA GLY A 272 -10.99 -1.28 -4.63
C GLY A 272 -10.46 -1.26 -3.19
N LEU A 273 -9.14 -1.10 -2.98
CA LEU A 273 -8.53 -0.99 -1.66
C LEU A 273 -8.17 0.46 -1.28
N THR A 274 -8.12 1.37 -2.25
CA THR A 274 -7.65 2.76 -2.07
C THR A 274 -8.77 3.80 -2.03
N ASP A 275 -10.01 3.38 -2.28
CA ASP A 275 -11.26 4.13 -2.13
C ASP A 275 -11.91 3.79 -0.78
#